data_2a09c9f464df17cfdd9aea43b6472a94
#
_entry.id   2a09c9f464df17cfdd9aea43b6472a94
#
_cell.length_a   1.000
_cell.length_b   1.000
_cell.length_c   1.000
_cell.angle_alpha   90.00
_cell.angle_beta   90.00
_cell.angle_gamma   90.00
#
_symmetry.space_group_name_H-M   'P 1'
#
loop_
_entity.id
_entity.type
_entity.pdbx_description
1 polymer ?
#
loop_
_entity_poly.entity_id
_entity_poly.type
_entity_poly.pdbx_seq_one_letter_code
_entity_poly.pdbx_strand_id
1 'polypeptide(L)'
;MGWAISQRIRSASWLAVLFACFAGVSATGARAESPAVYMQRVQNELMYAQRQGGISAYANVLRRHMDVPNIGLTALGPHARTLPKADRPAYYNGMINFIAKYAATQGPKYIVTSAVVTGQGPGDAGGTNVDSHITLSDGSGYDIRWLVMKTKEGYKVRDAQVVGFWMTTFLDDLFQNYITENGNNPRALVLALSR
;
A
#
# COMPACT_ATOMS: atom_id res chain seq x y z
N MET A 1 -85.54 55.89 1.90
CA MET A 1 -84.85 56.48 0.76
C MET A 1 -83.45 55.83 0.80
N GLY A 2 -83.19 54.84 0.10
CA GLY A 2 -83.03 54.68 -1.31
C GLY A 2 -81.68 54.11 -1.49
N TRP A 3 -81.67 52.91 -1.95
CA TRP A 3 -80.91 52.31 -3.05
C TRP A 3 -79.45 51.98 -2.81
N ALA A 4 -79.08 50.78 -2.88
CA ALA A 4 -79.16 49.66 -3.82
C ALA A 4 -77.82 49.42 -4.55
N ILE A 5 -77.43 48.16 -4.56
CA ILE A 5 -76.83 47.46 -5.71
C ILE A 5 -75.33 47.73 -5.92
N SER A 6 -74.43 46.86 -6.08
CA SER A 6 -74.46 45.50 -6.62
C SER A 6 -73.06 44.91 -6.53
N GLN A 7 -73.06 43.64 -6.27
CA GLN A 7 -72.28 42.65 -6.96
C GLN A 7 -71.03 43.06 -7.76
N ARG A 8 -69.90 42.47 -7.43
CA ARG A 8 -69.28 41.49 -8.36
C ARG A 8 -68.20 40.67 -7.67
N ILE A 9 -68.47 39.43 -7.66
CA ILE A 9 -67.51 38.33 -7.48
C ILE A 9 -66.48 38.42 -8.64
N ARG A 10 -65.21 38.33 -8.30
CA ARG A 10 -64.24 37.84 -9.28
C ARG A 10 -63.07 37.16 -8.53
N SER A 11 -63.22 35.88 -8.51
CA SER A 11 -62.22 34.87 -8.89
C SER A 11 -60.86 34.88 -8.19
N ALA A 12 -60.74 33.84 -7.45
CA ALA A 12 -59.56 33.22 -6.96
C ALA A 12 -58.43 33.17 -7.99
N SER A 13 -57.27 33.51 -7.52
CA SER A 13 -56.04 33.05 -8.13
C SER A 13 -55.16 32.48 -7.05
N TRP A 14 -55.24 31.18 -6.93
CA TRP A 14 -54.35 30.37 -6.14
C TRP A 14 -53.00 30.34 -6.88
N LEU A 15 -52.06 31.16 -6.52
CA LEU A 15 -50.65 30.99 -6.90
C LEU A 15 -50.02 30.02 -5.89
N ALA A 16 -50.06 28.75 -6.25
CA ALA A 16 -49.26 27.72 -5.64
C ALA A 16 -47.80 27.99 -6.04
N VAL A 17 -47.02 28.58 -5.14
CA VAL A 17 -45.56 28.62 -5.24
C VAL A 17 -45.05 27.24 -4.94
N LEU A 18 -44.80 26.46 -5.99
CA LEU A 18 -44.00 25.22 -5.93
C LEU A 18 -42.56 25.60 -5.63
N PHE A 19 -42.22 25.54 -4.34
CA PHE A 19 -40.84 25.57 -3.87
C PHE A 19 -40.22 24.22 -4.20
N ALA A 20 -39.68 24.08 -5.41
CA ALA A 20 -38.87 22.94 -5.80
C ALA A 20 -37.60 22.96 -4.93
N CYS A 21 -37.61 22.21 -3.83
CA CYS A 21 -36.42 21.83 -3.11
C CYS A 21 -35.55 20.98 -4.06
N PHE A 22 -34.67 21.64 -4.77
CA PHE A 22 -33.52 20.98 -5.39
C PHE A 22 -32.61 20.51 -4.24
N ALA A 23 -32.89 19.32 -3.72
CA ALA A 23 -31.96 18.59 -2.91
C ALA A 23 -30.76 18.26 -3.80
N GLY A 24 -29.79 19.15 -3.81
CA GLY A 24 -28.50 18.88 -4.42
C GLY A 24 -27.89 17.67 -3.70
N VAL A 25 -28.05 16.52 -4.31
CA VAL A 25 -27.27 15.32 -3.96
C VAL A 25 -25.86 15.66 -4.34
N SER A 26 -25.09 16.23 -3.41
CA SER A 26 -23.65 16.33 -3.50
C SER A 26 -23.16 14.88 -3.53
N ALA A 27 -23.01 14.32 -4.73
CA ALA A 27 -22.26 13.09 -4.90
C ALA A 27 -20.84 13.39 -4.40
N THR A 28 -20.56 13.07 -3.14
CA THR A 28 -19.22 12.95 -2.63
C THR A 28 -18.58 11.82 -3.43
N GLY A 29 -18.08 12.15 -4.62
CA GLY A 29 -17.27 11.25 -5.40
C GLY A 29 -16.18 10.74 -4.50
N ALA A 30 -16.17 9.45 -4.21
CA ALA A 30 -15.08 8.81 -3.47
C ALA A 30 -13.78 9.18 -4.20
N ARG A 31 -13.06 10.15 -3.64
CA ARG A 31 -11.78 10.57 -4.21
C ARG A 31 -10.88 9.35 -4.17
N ALA A 32 -10.44 8.88 -5.33
CA ALA A 32 -9.54 7.76 -5.41
C ALA A 32 -8.35 8.00 -4.46
N GLU A 33 -8.03 7.01 -3.64
CA GLU A 33 -6.91 7.08 -2.70
C GLU A 33 -5.64 7.47 -3.46
N SER A 34 -4.88 8.44 -2.96
CA SER A 34 -3.58 8.79 -3.56
C SER A 34 -2.48 7.84 -3.08
N PRO A 35 -1.36 7.69 -3.83
CA PRO A 35 -0.22 6.89 -3.37
C PRO A 35 0.30 7.31 -1.99
N ALA A 36 0.32 8.62 -1.70
CA ALA A 36 0.75 9.13 -0.41
C ALA A 36 -0.19 8.70 0.74
N VAL A 37 -1.51 8.80 0.53
CA VAL A 37 -2.51 8.36 1.52
C VAL A 37 -2.42 6.84 1.72
N TYR A 38 -2.29 6.09 0.64
CA TYR A 38 -2.06 4.65 0.68
C TYR A 38 -0.83 4.30 1.52
N MET A 39 0.32 4.95 1.27
CA MET A 39 1.55 4.67 2.00
C MET A 39 1.48 5.09 3.47
N GLN A 40 0.82 6.18 3.80
CA GLN A 40 0.59 6.54 5.21
C GLN A 40 -0.18 5.44 5.94
N ARG A 41 -1.19 4.85 5.31
CA ARG A 41 -1.93 3.71 5.86
C ARG A 41 -1.05 2.48 6.01
N VAL A 42 -0.25 2.13 5.00
CA VAL A 42 0.69 0.99 5.05
C VAL A 42 1.68 1.13 6.20
N GLN A 43 2.26 2.33 6.38
CA GLN A 43 3.19 2.61 7.48
C GLN A 43 2.52 2.46 8.85
N ASN A 44 1.28 2.94 9.00
CA ASN A 44 0.52 2.78 10.24
C ASN A 44 0.27 1.29 10.54
N GLU A 45 -0.03 0.48 9.52
CA GLU A 45 -0.19 -0.97 9.65
C GLU A 45 1.13 -1.67 10.02
N LEU A 46 2.27 -1.24 9.45
CA LEU A 46 3.60 -1.76 9.82
C LEU A 46 3.96 -1.41 11.27
N MET A 47 3.70 -0.18 11.71
CA MET A 47 3.90 0.23 13.11
C MET A 47 2.97 -0.56 14.06
N TYR A 48 1.73 -0.83 13.63
CA TYR A 48 0.82 -1.68 14.40
C TYR A 48 1.36 -3.12 14.50
N ALA A 49 1.83 -3.69 13.38
CA ALA A 49 2.46 -5.02 13.37
C ALA A 49 3.69 -5.07 14.28
N GLN A 50 4.50 -4.01 14.32
CA GLN A 50 5.63 -3.91 15.25
C GLN A 50 5.17 -3.97 16.72
N ARG A 51 4.10 -3.26 17.07
CA ARG A 51 3.54 -3.30 18.46
C ARG A 51 2.95 -4.65 18.82
N GLN A 52 2.33 -5.35 17.86
CA GLN A 52 1.82 -6.70 18.06
C GLN A 52 2.96 -7.71 18.27
N GLY A 53 4.08 -7.48 17.63
CA GLY A 53 5.20 -8.41 17.59
C GLY A 53 4.89 -9.67 16.77
N GLY A 54 5.94 -10.45 16.54
CA GLY A 54 5.82 -11.74 15.88
C GLY A 54 5.74 -11.69 14.36
N ILE A 55 6.13 -12.81 13.75
CA ILE A 55 6.28 -12.96 12.30
C ILE A 55 4.94 -12.78 11.58
N SER A 56 3.86 -13.35 12.13
CA SER A 56 2.54 -13.35 11.49
C SER A 56 1.98 -11.95 11.29
N ALA A 57 2.21 -11.03 12.24
CA ALA A 57 1.75 -9.66 12.15
C ALA A 57 2.37 -8.95 10.93
N TYR A 58 3.69 -9.03 10.77
CA TYR A 58 4.38 -8.49 9.60
C TYR A 58 3.98 -9.20 8.31
N ALA A 59 3.95 -10.53 8.30
CA ALA A 59 3.60 -11.31 7.10
C ALA A 59 2.22 -10.93 6.55
N ASN A 60 1.25 -10.63 7.41
CA ASN A 60 -0.08 -10.21 6.99
C ASN A 60 -0.07 -8.84 6.30
N VAL A 61 0.71 -7.88 6.79
CA VAL A 61 0.87 -6.57 6.14
C VAL A 61 1.58 -6.73 4.79
N LEU A 62 2.68 -7.49 4.75
CA LEU A 62 3.45 -7.72 3.53
C LEU A 62 2.61 -8.40 2.44
N ARG A 63 1.82 -9.45 2.76
CA ARG A 63 0.93 -10.11 1.79
C ARG A 63 -0.09 -9.16 1.18
N ARG A 64 -0.62 -8.23 1.98
CA ARG A 64 -1.63 -7.28 1.48
C ARG A 64 -1.04 -6.21 0.58
N HIS A 65 0.16 -5.73 0.90
CA HIS A 65 0.68 -4.50 0.33
C HIS A 65 1.85 -4.68 -0.64
N MET A 66 2.61 -5.77 -0.56
CA MET A 66 3.71 -6.01 -1.50
C MET A 66 3.22 -6.49 -2.88
N ASP A 67 3.92 -6.07 -3.91
CA ASP A 67 3.83 -6.65 -5.26
C ASP A 67 4.68 -7.92 -5.33
N VAL A 68 4.22 -8.95 -4.62
CA VAL A 68 4.99 -10.17 -4.34
C VAL A 68 5.53 -10.86 -5.58
N PRO A 69 4.74 -11.04 -6.67
CA PRO A 69 5.27 -11.69 -7.87
C PRO A 69 6.43 -10.92 -8.52
N ASN A 70 6.30 -9.59 -8.61
CA ASN A 70 7.34 -8.77 -9.22
C ASN A 70 8.60 -8.70 -8.36
N ILE A 71 8.47 -8.46 -7.06
CA ILE A 71 9.60 -8.47 -6.12
C ILE A 71 10.30 -9.82 -6.17
N GLY A 72 9.54 -10.92 -6.08
CA GLY A 72 10.11 -12.25 -6.06
C GLY A 72 10.82 -12.63 -7.37
N LEU A 73 10.27 -12.26 -8.52
CA LEU A 73 10.93 -12.54 -9.80
C LEU A 73 12.18 -11.66 -9.99
N THR A 74 12.16 -10.42 -9.53
CA THR A 74 13.34 -9.53 -9.53
C THR A 74 14.43 -10.12 -8.64
N ALA A 75 14.09 -10.53 -7.41
CA ALA A 75 15.04 -11.11 -6.47
C ALA A 75 15.61 -12.49 -6.89
N LEU A 76 15.01 -13.17 -7.86
CA LEU A 76 15.58 -14.38 -8.47
C LEU A 76 16.52 -14.07 -9.64
N GLY A 77 16.50 -12.86 -10.17
CA GLY A 77 17.30 -12.46 -11.32
C GLY A 77 17.17 -13.46 -12.49
N PRO A 78 18.31 -13.95 -13.04
CA PRO A 78 18.29 -14.93 -14.14
C PRO A 78 17.61 -16.25 -13.76
N HIS A 79 17.62 -16.65 -12.49
CA HIS A 79 17.01 -17.89 -12.00
C HIS A 79 15.47 -17.87 -12.02
N ALA A 80 14.83 -16.72 -12.22
CA ALA A 80 13.39 -16.59 -12.40
C ALA A 80 12.87 -17.44 -13.58
N ARG A 81 13.70 -17.66 -14.59
CA ARG A 81 13.37 -18.47 -15.78
C ARG A 81 13.48 -19.97 -15.52
N THR A 82 14.36 -20.39 -14.61
CA THR A 82 14.64 -21.79 -14.31
C THR A 82 13.81 -22.32 -13.13
N LEU A 83 13.24 -21.43 -12.30
CA LEU A 83 12.30 -21.85 -11.25
C LEU A 83 10.97 -22.29 -11.88
N PRO A 84 10.57 -23.58 -11.70
CA PRO A 84 9.31 -24.08 -12.20
C PRO A 84 8.11 -23.25 -11.73
N LYS A 85 7.15 -23.05 -12.60
CA LYS A 85 5.93 -22.26 -12.26
C LYS A 85 5.17 -22.86 -11.06
N ALA A 86 5.18 -24.18 -10.94
CA ALA A 86 4.52 -24.88 -9.82
C ALA A 86 5.18 -24.57 -8.46
N ASP A 87 6.46 -24.24 -8.43
CA ASP A 87 7.20 -23.95 -7.19
C ASP A 87 7.06 -22.46 -6.76
N ARG A 88 6.57 -21.59 -7.64
CA ARG A 88 6.46 -20.14 -7.37
C ARG A 88 5.57 -19.80 -6.17
N PRO A 89 4.40 -20.44 -5.94
CA PRO A 89 3.61 -20.14 -4.74
C PRO A 89 4.36 -20.41 -3.44
N ALA A 90 5.09 -21.52 -3.37
CA ALA A 90 5.92 -21.86 -2.21
C ALA A 90 7.07 -20.85 -2.04
N TYR A 91 7.74 -20.49 -3.13
CA TYR A 91 8.76 -19.46 -3.14
C TYR A 91 8.26 -18.10 -2.61
N TYR A 92 7.13 -17.59 -3.14
CA TYR A 92 6.56 -16.31 -2.73
C TYR A 92 6.16 -16.29 -1.26
N ASN A 93 5.54 -17.37 -0.78
CA ASN A 93 5.21 -17.49 0.63
C ASN A 93 6.46 -17.54 1.52
N GLY A 94 7.47 -18.29 1.11
CA GLY A 94 8.75 -18.38 1.80
C GLY A 94 9.46 -17.02 1.86
N MET A 95 9.51 -16.28 0.75
CA MET A 95 10.07 -14.92 0.70
C MET A 95 9.36 -13.96 1.67
N ILE A 96 8.03 -13.96 1.68
CA ILE A 96 7.27 -13.13 2.62
C ILE A 96 7.60 -13.49 4.06
N ASN A 97 7.64 -14.78 4.38
CA ASN A 97 7.95 -15.24 5.73
C ASN A 97 9.39 -14.89 6.13
N PHE A 98 10.34 -14.98 5.20
CA PHE A 98 11.72 -14.56 5.41
C PHE A 98 11.81 -13.06 5.75
N ILE A 99 11.17 -12.19 4.96
CA ILE A 99 11.14 -10.75 5.21
C ILE A 99 10.44 -10.45 6.54
N ALA A 100 9.31 -11.10 6.82
CA ALA A 100 8.57 -10.94 8.06
C ALA A 100 9.36 -11.39 9.29
N LYS A 101 10.09 -12.52 9.18
CA LYS A 101 10.99 -13.03 10.23
C LYS A 101 12.14 -12.05 10.50
N TYR A 102 12.73 -11.51 9.43
CA TYR A 102 13.76 -10.49 9.55
C TYR A 102 13.24 -9.24 10.26
N ALA A 103 12.08 -8.71 9.83
CA ALA A 103 11.44 -7.56 10.46
C ALA A 103 11.09 -7.80 11.93
N ALA A 104 10.53 -8.95 12.27
CA ALA A 104 10.19 -9.33 13.65
C ALA A 104 11.43 -9.48 14.55
N THR A 105 12.55 -9.95 13.99
CA THR A 105 13.81 -10.16 14.72
C THR A 105 14.56 -8.85 14.93
N GLN A 106 14.59 -7.96 13.94
CA GLN A 106 15.28 -6.68 14.00
C GLN A 106 14.42 -5.55 14.59
N GLY A 107 13.09 -5.64 14.42
CA GLY A 107 12.14 -4.62 14.89
C GLY A 107 12.35 -4.16 16.34
N PRO A 108 12.64 -5.06 17.31
CA PRO A 108 12.94 -4.65 18.68
C PRO A 108 14.18 -3.76 18.84
N LYS A 109 15.10 -3.77 17.88
CA LYS A 109 16.29 -2.90 17.86
C LYS A 109 16.01 -1.53 17.25
N TYR A 110 14.98 -1.44 16.41
CA TYR A 110 14.63 -0.25 15.62
C TYR A 110 13.15 0.08 15.81
N ILE A 111 12.78 0.50 17.02
CA ILE A 111 11.38 0.80 17.36
C ILE A 111 10.98 2.11 16.69
N VAL A 112 10.14 2.02 15.67
CA VAL A 112 9.56 3.19 14.99
C VAL A 112 8.46 3.78 15.85
N THR A 113 8.61 5.04 16.24
CA THR A 113 7.64 5.80 17.03
C THR A 113 6.77 6.71 16.17
N SER A 114 7.28 7.12 15.01
CA SER A 114 6.57 7.95 14.05
C SER A 114 6.97 7.57 12.61
N ALA A 115 6.01 7.65 11.70
CA ALA A 115 6.24 7.50 10.26
C ALA A 115 5.30 8.46 9.53
N VAL A 116 5.87 9.43 8.82
CA VAL A 116 5.12 10.50 8.15
C VAL A 116 5.52 10.56 6.69
N VAL A 117 4.53 10.57 5.80
CA VAL A 117 4.77 10.82 4.37
C VAL A 117 5.15 12.29 4.20
N THR A 118 6.28 12.53 3.55
CA THR A 118 6.85 13.87 3.32
C THR A 118 6.65 14.38 1.90
N GLY A 119 6.42 13.45 0.93
CA GLY A 119 6.21 13.83 -0.46
C GLY A 119 5.88 12.64 -1.36
N GLN A 120 5.54 12.97 -2.60
CA GLN A 120 5.41 11.98 -3.68
C GLN A 120 5.78 12.60 -5.03
N GLY A 121 6.27 11.79 -5.95
CA GLY A 121 6.63 12.19 -7.30
C GLY A 121 6.69 11.01 -8.27
N PRO A 122 7.00 11.24 -9.54
CA PRO A 122 7.18 10.17 -10.52
C PRO A 122 8.22 9.16 -10.04
N GLY A 123 7.94 7.88 -10.21
CA GLY A 123 8.84 6.78 -9.92
C GLY A 123 9.14 5.95 -11.17
N ASP A 124 10.04 4.99 -11.03
CA ASP A 124 10.43 4.11 -12.11
C ASP A 124 9.28 3.21 -12.59
N ALA A 125 9.39 2.73 -13.84
CA ALA A 125 8.44 1.80 -14.46
C ALA A 125 6.97 2.28 -14.41
N GLY A 126 6.72 3.60 -14.42
CA GLY A 126 5.38 4.19 -14.33
C GLY A 126 4.77 4.14 -12.93
N GLY A 127 5.59 3.89 -11.92
CA GLY A 127 5.18 3.94 -10.51
C GLY A 127 5.19 5.36 -9.94
N THR A 128 4.94 5.45 -8.65
CA THR A 128 5.05 6.68 -7.87
C THR A 128 6.04 6.46 -6.74
N ASN A 129 7.04 7.31 -6.65
CA ASN A 129 7.88 7.41 -5.46
C ASN A 129 7.10 8.16 -4.38
N VAL A 130 7.02 7.56 -3.20
CA VAL A 130 6.47 8.19 -2.01
C VAL A 130 7.59 8.28 -0.98
N ASP A 131 7.92 9.48 -0.58
CA ASP A 131 8.94 9.72 0.43
C ASP A 131 8.31 9.82 1.82
N SER A 132 8.98 9.27 2.81
CA SER A 132 8.56 9.33 4.20
C SER A 132 9.75 9.47 5.13
N HIS A 133 9.51 10.11 6.28
CA HIS A 133 10.45 10.19 7.37
C HIS A 133 9.95 9.32 8.53
N ILE A 134 10.82 8.45 9.04
CA ILE A 134 10.55 7.67 10.24
C ILE A 134 11.42 8.16 11.39
N THR A 135 10.87 8.14 12.61
CA THR A 135 11.60 8.45 13.84
C THR A 135 11.63 7.21 14.72
N LEU A 136 12.79 6.87 15.24
CA LEU A 136 12.98 5.77 16.17
C LEU A 136 12.83 6.20 17.62
N SER A 137 12.73 5.24 18.53
CA SER A 137 12.56 5.50 19.96
C SER A 137 13.78 6.15 20.62
N ASP A 138 14.96 6.06 20.03
CA ASP A 138 16.19 6.73 20.45
C ASP A 138 16.32 8.17 19.91
N GLY A 139 15.33 8.64 19.15
CA GLY A 139 15.31 9.96 18.52
C GLY A 139 16.00 10.02 17.17
N SER A 140 16.65 8.97 16.69
CA SER A 140 17.21 8.94 15.35
C SER A 140 16.13 8.91 14.29
N GLY A 141 16.40 9.50 13.11
CA GLY A 141 15.48 9.58 12.00
C GLY A 141 16.06 9.04 10.70
N TYR A 142 15.22 8.47 9.85
CA TYR A 142 15.61 7.94 8.55
C TYR A 142 14.58 8.29 7.49
N ASP A 143 15.06 8.61 6.29
CA ASP A 143 14.22 8.79 5.13
C ASP A 143 14.07 7.47 4.37
N ILE A 144 12.85 7.17 4.01
CA ILE A 144 12.50 5.98 3.23
C ILE A 144 11.77 6.43 1.96
N ARG A 145 12.21 5.93 0.83
CA ARG A 145 11.51 6.09 -0.44
C ARG A 145 10.84 4.77 -0.82
N TRP A 146 9.55 4.83 -1.09
CA TRP A 146 8.73 3.70 -1.49
C TRP A 146 8.39 3.81 -2.96
N LEU A 147 8.63 2.76 -3.74
CA LEU A 147 8.11 2.65 -5.10
C LEU A 147 6.74 2.00 -5.06
N VAL A 148 5.71 2.77 -5.35
CA VAL A 148 4.31 2.35 -5.32
C VAL A 148 3.79 2.19 -6.74
N MET A 149 3.23 1.03 -7.04
CA MET A 149 2.63 0.71 -8.34
C MET A 149 1.12 0.69 -8.26
N LYS A 150 0.46 1.24 -9.28
CA LYS A 150 -0.99 1.08 -9.45
C LYS A 150 -1.25 -0.22 -10.19
N THR A 151 -2.03 -1.12 -9.59
CA THR A 151 -2.44 -2.39 -10.17
C THR A 151 -3.96 -2.42 -10.38
N LYS A 152 -4.47 -3.49 -10.97
CA LYS A 152 -5.93 -3.71 -11.09
C LYS A 152 -6.61 -3.87 -9.72
N GLU A 153 -5.87 -4.32 -8.72
CA GLU A 153 -6.34 -4.56 -7.35
C GLU A 153 -6.13 -3.36 -6.41
N GLY A 154 -5.64 -2.24 -6.93
CA GLY A 154 -5.26 -1.07 -6.14
C GLY A 154 -3.77 -0.81 -6.14
N TYR A 155 -3.28 -0.10 -5.12
CA TYR A 155 -1.84 0.15 -4.99
C TYR A 155 -1.11 -1.03 -4.36
N LYS A 156 0.14 -1.24 -4.81
CA LYS A 156 1.08 -2.21 -4.22
C LYS A 156 2.47 -1.58 -4.09
N VAL A 157 3.19 -1.95 -3.06
CA VAL A 157 4.60 -1.56 -2.87
C VAL A 157 5.48 -2.50 -3.69
N ARG A 158 6.24 -1.95 -4.62
CA ARG A 158 7.19 -2.67 -5.48
C ARG A 158 8.58 -2.73 -4.86
N ASP A 159 9.00 -1.66 -4.19
CA ASP A 159 10.32 -1.58 -3.57
C ASP A 159 10.34 -0.53 -2.45
N ALA A 160 11.38 -0.58 -1.63
CA ALA A 160 11.68 0.42 -0.62
C ALA A 160 13.19 0.70 -0.62
N GLN A 161 13.54 1.99 -0.62
CA GLN A 161 14.91 2.45 -0.49
C GLN A 161 15.13 2.98 0.93
N VAL A 162 16.08 2.41 1.63
CA VAL A 162 16.47 2.81 2.99
C VAL A 162 17.96 3.17 2.97
N VAL A 163 18.31 4.35 3.41
CA VAL A 163 19.70 4.85 3.43
C VAL A 163 20.38 4.69 2.05
N GLY A 164 19.63 4.94 0.97
CA GLY A 164 20.14 4.85 -0.40
C GLY A 164 20.15 3.45 -1.03
N PHE A 165 19.82 2.40 -0.29
CA PHE A 165 19.83 1.02 -0.78
C PHE A 165 18.42 0.51 -1.04
N TRP A 166 18.17 -0.01 -2.24
CA TRP A 166 16.92 -0.65 -2.59
C TRP A 166 16.83 -2.07 -2.01
N MET A 167 15.71 -2.41 -1.39
CA MET A 167 15.50 -3.70 -0.73
C MET A 167 15.44 -4.87 -1.70
N THR A 168 14.91 -4.65 -2.91
CA THR A 168 14.92 -5.70 -3.95
C THR A 168 16.33 -6.03 -4.40
N THR A 169 17.25 -5.07 -4.48
CA THR A 169 18.68 -5.34 -4.79
C THR A 169 19.31 -6.17 -3.68
N PHE A 170 19.04 -5.85 -2.42
CA PHE A 170 19.53 -6.66 -1.30
C PHE A 170 19.03 -8.11 -1.34
N LEU A 171 17.74 -8.30 -1.66
CA LEU A 171 17.15 -9.63 -1.78
C LEU A 171 17.73 -10.39 -2.98
N ASP A 172 17.96 -9.70 -4.10
CA ASP A 172 18.56 -10.26 -5.31
C ASP A 172 19.96 -10.81 -5.01
N ASP A 173 20.83 -9.99 -4.44
CA ASP A 173 22.18 -10.40 -4.04
C ASP A 173 22.16 -11.61 -3.10
N LEU A 174 21.33 -11.56 -2.08
CA LEU A 174 21.21 -12.62 -1.09
C LEU A 174 20.73 -13.94 -1.71
N PHE A 175 19.70 -13.90 -2.54
CA PHE A 175 19.07 -15.10 -3.11
C PHE A 175 19.93 -15.68 -4.23
N GLN A 176 20.55 -14.86 -5.07
CA GLN A 176 21.43 -15.35 -6.12
C GLN A 176 22.71 -15.98 -5.55
N ASN A 177 23.31 -15.37 -4.52
CA ASN A 177 24.45 -15.96 -3.83
C ASN A 177 24.09 -17.35 -3.26
N TYR A 178 22.95 -17.44 -2.56
CA TYR A 178 22.49 -18.71 -2.02
C TYR A 178 22.26 -19.77 -3.11
N ILE A 179 21.61 -19.41 -4.22
CA ILE A 179 21.36 -20.33 -5.34
C ILE A 179 22.68 -20.80 -5.95
N THR A 180 23.63 -19.88 -6.15
CA THR A 180 24.96 -20.20 -6.72
C THR A 180 25.72 -21.18 -5.83
N GLU A 181 25.77 -20.95 -4.53
CA GLU A 181 26.40 -21.83 -3.54
C GLU A 181 25.73 -23.21 -3.45
N ASN A 182 24.48 -23.32 -3.88
CA ASN A 182 23.71 -24.56 -3.89
C ASN A 182 23.54 -25.14 -5.31
N GLY A 183 24.58 -25.05 -6.13
CA GLY A 183 24.65 -25.70 -7.45
C GLY A 183 23.78 -25.04 -8.51
N ASN A 184 23.55 -23.73 -8.43
CA ASN A 184 22.67 -22.97 -9.34
C ASN A 184 21.21 -23.52 -9.38
N ASN A 185 20.76 -24.12 -8.29
CA ASN A 185 19.45 -24.73 -8.21
C ASN A 185 18.48 -23.84 -7.42
N PRO A 186 17.54 -23.11 -8.07
CA PRO A 186 16.61 -22.24 -7.37
C PRO A 186 15.64 -22.99 -6.43
N ARG A 187 15.43 -24.31 -6.62
CA ARG A 187 14.64 -25.11 -5.67
C ARG A 187 15.30 -25.22 -4.30
N ALA A 188 16.64 -25.16 -4.23
CA ALA A 188 17.35 -25.12 -2.97
C ALA A 188 16.94 -23.90 -2.13
N LEU A 189 16.79 -22.73 -2.77
CA LEU A 189 16.29 -21.53 -2.12
C LEU A 189 14.85 -21.72 -1.63
N VAL A 190 13.94 -22.30 -2.45
CA VAL A 190 12.55 -22.57 -2.04
C VAL A 190 12.51 -23.42 -0.78
N LEU A 191 13.33 -24.47 -0.71
CA LEU A 191 13.44 -25.33 0.47
C LEU A 191 14.00 -24.60 1.69
N ALA A 192 14.98 -23.71 1.50
CA ALA A 192 15.53 -22.92 2.59
C ALA A 192 14.51 -21.91 3.16
N LEU A 193 13.76 -21.25 2.30
CA LEU A 193 12.74 -20.29 2.68
C LEU A 193 11.50 -20.92 3.33
N SER A 194 11.31 -22.23 3.21
CA SER A 194 10.18 -22.97 3.81
C SER A 194 10.44 -23.48 5.24
N ARG A 195 11.64 -23.26 5.78
CA ARG A 195 12.06 -23.60 7.16
C ARG A 195 11.93 -22.40 8.09
#